data_24a6fadab59c2cee6cde28121a96356c
#
_entry.id   24a6fadab59c2cee6cde28121a96356c
#
_cell.length_a   1.000
_cell.length_b   1.000
_cell.length_c   1.000
_cell.angle_alpha   90.00
_cell.angle_beta   90.00
_cell.angle_gamma   90.00
#
_symmetry.space_group_name_H-M   'P 1'
#
loop_
_entity.id
_entity.type
_entity.pdbx_description
1 polymer ?
#
loop_
_entity_poly.entity_id
_entity_poly.type
_entity_poly.pdbx_seq_one_letter_code
_entity_poly.pdbx_strand_id
1 'polypeptide(L)'
;MQAFAFASAVSLALAAAPAESAPLRVASLNLCTDELALLLASPGQIASVSHLSHKPADAAWWRSARALPANDGSLLSVVPLRPDLVLTMGGGGGDKAGIARRLGLRVLDLPYPQHLDDIEQGLRAVSAALGRPQAGGALIARIAALRRGQPKRMVDTVWLGGGGRSVASTGLTADWMALAGLRQRPLRGDRIGLEELLTRPPSLLLRSDYRAGQFSTEQNWLRHPLARGARSRVLATDGRRWTCMGPSLIAEITRLRRLIS
;
A
#
# COMPACT_ATOMS: atom_id res chain seq x y z
N MET A 1 5.21 80.08 34.78
CA MET A 1 4.55 79.24 33.79
C MET A 1 5.49 78.07 33.51
N GLN A 2 5.23 76.92 34.14
CA GLN A 2 6.06 75.67 33.93
C GLN A 2 5.23 74.71 33.06
N ALA A 3 5.74 74.33 31.89
CA ALA A 3 5.11 73.40 31.00
C ALA A 3 5.60 71.99 31.38
N PHE A 4 4.69 71.10 31.77
CA PHE A 4 4.95 69.67 31.97
C PHE A 4 4.77 68.94 30.59
N ALA A 5 5.87 68.34 30.10
CA ALA A 5 5.85 67.44 28.95
C ALA A 5 5.55 66.01 29.41
N PHE A 6 4.41 65.44 28.96
CA PHE A 6 4.08 64.03 29.14
C PHE A 6 4.76 63.21 28.03
N ALA A 7 5.69 62.36 28.39
CA ALA A 7 6.26 61.38 27.49
C ALA A 7 5.40 60.09 27.53
N SER A 8 4.68 59.82 26.46
CA SER A 8 3.95 58.53 26.28
C SER A 8 4.90 57.44 25.84
N ALA A 9 5.15 56.45 26.72
CA ALA A 9 5.87 55.25 26.37
C ALA A 9 4.93 54.29 25.61
N VAL A 10 5.19 54.09 24.33
CA VAL A 10 4.52 53.06 23.51
C VAL A 10 5.19 51.71 23.78
N SER A 11 4.53 50.85 24.55
CA SER A 11 4.97 49.48 24.75
C SER A 11 4.65 48.63 23.50
N LEU A 12 5.68 48.24 22.74
CA LEU A 12 5.57 47.29 21.64
C LEU A 12 5.44 45.88 22.22
N ALA A 13 4.22 45.32 22.26
CA ALA A 13 4.01 43.94 22.60
C ALA A 13 4.48 43.07 21.41
N LEU A 14 5.62 42.41 21.55
CA LEU A 14 6.04 41.33 20.64
C LEU A 14 5.07 40.16 20.79
N ALA A 15 4.16 40.01 19.84
CA ALA A 15 3.33 38.80 19.74
C ALA A 15 4.29 37.60 19.42
N ALA A 16 4.51 36.73 20.39
CA ALA A 16 5.21 35.46 20.15
C ALA A 16 4.38 34.64 19.14
N ALA A 17 4.92 34.40 17.95
CA ALA A 17 4.33 33.47 17.00
C ALA A 17 4.20 32.10 17.69
N PRO A 18 3.07 31.38 17.53
CA PRO A 18 2.92 30.06 18.10
C PRO A 18 4.06 29.19 17.56
N ALA A 19 4.83 28.58 18.46
CA ALA A 19 5.88 27.63 18.08
C ALA A 19 5.20 26.51 17.30
N GLU A 20 5.52 26.42 16.01
CA GLU A 20 5.04 25.34 15.14
C GLU A 20 5.53 24.03 15.77
N SER A 21 4.59 23.20 16.25
CA SER A 21 4.94 21.93 16.88
C SER A 21 5.69 21.08 15.83
N ALA A 22 6.82 20.51 16.23
CA ALA A 22 7.61 19.65 15.35
C ALA A 22 6.69 18.60 14.71
N PRO A 23 6.84 18.33 13.41
CA PRO A 23 5.97 17.39 12.70
C PRO A 23 6.07 16.00 13.35
N LEU A 24 4.93 15.36 13.57
CA LEU A 24 4.83 14.00 14.10
C LEU A 24 5.72 13.05 13.30
N ARG A 25 6.60 12.32 13.98
CA ARG A 25 7.55 11.38 13.37
C ARG A 25 6.97 9.98 13.37
N VAL A 26 6.90 9.34 12.22
CA VAL A 26 6.35 7.99 12.06
C VAL A 26 7.43 6.99 11.64
N ALA A 27 7.45 5.82 12.30
CA ALA A 27 8.21 4.65 11.86
C ALA A 27 7.24 3.56 11.39
N SER A 28 7.53 2.95 10.25
CA SER A 28 6.74 1.85 9.70
C SER A 28 7.52 0.55 9.78
N LEU A 29 6.89 -0.55 10.25
CA LEU A 29 7.59 -1.80 10.56
C LEU A 29 7.40 -2.89 9.51
N ASN A 30 6.54 -2.69 8.51
CA ASN A 30 6.35 -3.68 7.46
C ASN A 30 6.03 -3.04 6.10
N LEU A 31 6.21 -3.83 5.04
CA LEU A 31 6.06 -3.39 3.66
C LEU A 31 4.73 -2.69 3.38
N CYS A 32 3.63 -3.18 3.95
CA CYS A 32 2.29 -2.66 3.63
C CYS A 32 1.99 -1.34 4.35
N THR A 33 2.48 -1.17 5.58
CA THR A 33 2.42 0.13 6.27
C THR A 33 3.43 1.13 5.72
N ASP A 34 4.55 0.68 5.14
CA ASP A 34 5.49 1.55 4.41
C ASP A 34 4.79 2.22 3.22
N GLU A 35 4.00 1.48 2.45
CA GLU A 35 3.20 2.03 1.36
C GLU A 35 2.28 3.15 1.85
N LEU A 36 1.56 2.90 2.96
CA LEU A 36 0.66 3.88 3.54
C LEU A 36 1.41 5.12 4.06
N ALA A 37 2.55 4.93 4.74
CA ALA A 37 3.37 6.04 5.21
C ALA A 37 3.88 6.89 4.03
N LEU A 38 4.41 6.25 2.98
CA LEU A 38 4.92 6.94 1.79
C LEU A 38 3.85 7.73 1.02
N LEU A 39 2.61 7.27 1.04
CA LEU A 39 1.49 7.92 0.34
C LEU A 39 0.79 9.00 1.17
N LEU A 40 0.83 8.91 2.49
CA LEU A 40 0.00 9.74 3.38
C LEU A 40 0.81 10.74 4.20
N ALA A 41 2.06 10.42 4.57
CA ALA A 41 2.90 11.32 5.36
C ALA A 41 3.36 12.54 4.55
N SER A 42 3.62 13.64 5.24
CA SER A 42 4.31 14.80 4.65
C SER A 42 5.83 14.58 4.60
N PRO A 43 6.54 15.34 3.77
CA PRO A 43 8.00 15.33 3.79
C PRO A 43 8.53 15.56 5.21
N GLY A 44 9.52 14.76 5.62
CA GLY A 44 10.13 14.85 6.95
C GLY A 44 9.38 14.13 8.08
N GLN A 45 8.13 13.71 7.89
CA GLN A 45 7.42 12.92 8.90
C GLN A 45 7.95 11.48 9.04
N ILE A 46 8.47 10.86 7.98
CA ILE A 46 8.88 9.46 8.01
C ILE A 46 10.25 9.33 8.67
N ALA A 47 10.29 8.76 9.87
CA ALA A 47 11.52 8.48 10.60
C ALA A 47 12.23 7.23 10.06
N SER A 48 11.49 6.19 9.65
CA SER A 48 12.02 5.00 8.99
C SER A 48 10.93 4.19 8.31
N VAL A 49 11.35 3.36 7.35
CA VAL A 49 10.55 2.32 6.70
C VAL A 49 11.20 0.95 6.93
N SER A 50 10.48 -0.13 6.72
CA SER A 50 11.08 -1.46 6.81
C SER A 50 12.14 -1.66 5.70
N HIS A 51 13.17 -2.45 5.99
CA HIS A 51 14.21 -2.81 5.03
C HIS A 51 13.68 -3.45 3.75
N LEU A 52 12.45 -4.01 3.80
CA LEU A 52 11.79 -4.60 2.63
C LEU A 52 11.47 -3.56 1.56
N SER A 53 11.13 -2.34 1.97
CA SER A 53 10.85 -1.24 1.03
C SER A 53 12.08 -0.78 0.24
N HIS A 54 13.29 -1.10 0.67
CA HIS A 54 14.51 -0.82 -0.08
C HIS A 54 14.82 -1.85 -1.17
N LYS A 55 14.10 -2.99 -1.19
CA LYS A 55 14.36 -4.08 -2.13
C LYS A 55 13.57 -3.88 -3.43
N PRO A 56 14.23 -3.66 -4.57
CA PRO A 56 13.55 -3.49 -5.86
C PRO A 56 12.68 -4.68 -6.27
N ALA A 57 13.02 -5.89 -5.80
CA ALA A 57 12.27 -7.11 -6.08
C ALA A 57 10.94 -7.19 -5.30
N ASP A 58 10.83 -6.52 -4.15
CA ASP A 58 9.72 -6.67 -3.22
C ASP A 58 8.78 -5.45 -3.21
N ALA A 59 9.32 -4.23 -3.34
CA ALA A 59 8.57 -2.99 -3.25
C ALA A 59 8.44 -2.25 -4.59
N ALA A 60 7.23 -1.97 -5.02
CA ALA A 60 7.00 -1.13 -6.21
C ALA A 60 7.47 0.32 -6.00
N TRP A 61 7.51 0.78 -4.75
CA TRP A 61 7.89 2.13 -4.31
C TRP A 61 9.33 2.24 -3.80
N TRP A 62 10.19 1.25 -4.05
CA TRP A 62 11.55 1.21 -3.53
C TRP A 62 12.39 2.48 -3.82
N ARG A 63 12.13 3.14 -4.96
CA ARG A 63 12.84 4.38 -5.31
C ARG A 63 12.51 5.53 -4.34
N SER A 64 11.27 5.63 -3.90
CA SER A 64 10.85 6.63 -2.91
C SER A 64 11.33 6.27 -1.51
N ALA A 65 11.40 4.98 -1.19
CA ALA A 65 11.82 4.50 0.12
C ALA A 65 13.33 4.59 0.35
N ARG A 66 14.16 4.39 -0.67
CA ARG A 66 15.63 4.25 -0.56
C ARG A 66 16.37 5.41 0.10
N ALA A 67 15.78 6.60 0.10
CA ALA A 67 16.36 7.79 0.74
C ALA A 67 16.03 7.90 2.24
N LEU A 68 15.12 7.03 2.74
CA LEU A 68 14.69 7.03 4.13
C LEU A 68 15.51 6.02 4.94
N PRO A 69 15.68 6.22 6.26
CA PRO A 69 16.29 5.21 7.13
C PRO A 69 15.52 3.88 7.08
N ALA A 70 16.24 2.76 7.04
CA ALA A 70 15.66 1.43 7.10
C ALA A 70 15.65 0.91 8.53
N ASN A 71 14.60 0.16 8.91
CA ASN A 71 14.53 -0.63 10.12
C ASN A 71 14.36 -2.12 9.79
N ASP A 72 14.55 -3.01 10.76
CA ASP A 72 14.44 -4.46 10.58
C ASP A 72 13.02 -5.02 10.77
N GLY A 73 12.03 -4.15 10.99
CA GLY A 73 10.64 -4.52 11.27
C GLY A 73 10.34 -4.80 12.74
N SER A 74 11.32 -4.67 13.65
CA SER A 74 11.11 -4.80 15.09
C SER A 74 10.87 -3.45 15.77
N LEU A 75 10.16 -3.46 16.90
CA LEU A 75 10.00 -2.26 17.75
C LEU A 75 11.34 -1.75 18.25
N LEU A 76 12.27 -2.64 18.59
CA LEU A 76 13.57 -2.27 19.16
C LEU A 76 14.42 -1.48 18.16
N SER A 77 14.33 -1.79 16.86
CA SER A 77 15.10 -1.09 15.83
C SER A 77 14.68 0.37 15.64
N VAL A 78 13.47 0.74 16.06
CA VAL A 78 12.95 2.10 15.88
C VAL A 78 13.03 2.96 17.15
N VAL A 79 13.27 2.38 18.33
CA VAL A 79 13.40 3.12 19.59
C VAL A 79 14.46 4.24 19.52
N PRO A 80 15.67 4.01 18.95
CA PRO A 80 16.68 5.06 18.84
C PRO A 80 16.26 6.24 17.95
N LEU A 81 15.30 6.00 17.02
CA LEU A 81 14.79 7.01 16.11
C LEU A 81 13.76 7.93 16.77
N ARG A 82 13.29 7.60 17.98
CA ARG A 82 12.28 8.34 18.76
C ARG A 82 11.05 8.71 17.92
N PRO A 83 10.34 7.74 17.32
CA PRO A 83 9.13 8.03 16.60
C PRO A 83 7.98 8.35 17.56
N ASP A 84 7.10 9.27 17.18
CA ASP A 84 5.87 9.57 17.92
C ASP A 84 4.78 8.53 17.64
N LEU A 85 4.88 7.87 16.47
CA LEU A 85 3.93 6.86 16.01
C LEU A 85 4.67 5.72 15.30
N VAL A 86 4.30 4.50 15.64
CA VAL A 86 4.73 3.29 14.95
C VAL A 86 3.55 2.69 14.20
N LEU A 87 3.72 2.41 12.91
CA LEU A 87 2.73 1.72 12.08
C LEU A 87 3.11 0.25 11.94
N THR A 88 2.16 -0.63 12.15
CA THR A 88 2.27 -2.08 11.90
C THR A 88 0.96 -2.63 11.35
N MET A 89 0.99 -3.86 10.82
CA MET A 89 -0.18 -4.54 10.28
C MET A 89 -0.09 -6.03 10.57
N GLY A 90 -1.22 -6.66 10.83
CA GLY A 90 -1.32 -8.11 10.95
C GLY A 90 -1.65 -8.62 12.33
N GLY A 91 -2.10 -7.74 13.23
CA GLY A 91 -2.68 -8.18 14.50
C GLY A 91 -1.68 -8.84 15.48
N GLY A 92 -0.37 -8.77 15.20
CA GLY A 92 0.66 -9.19 16.17
C GLY A 92 0.74 -8.24 17.37
N GLY A 93 -0.31 -7.45 17.57
CA GLY A 93 -0.36 -6.28 18.42
C GLY A 93 -0.47 -6.55 19.91
N GLY A 94 -0.96 -7.71 20.36
CA GLY A 94 -1.12 -7.94 21.79
C GLY A 94 0.19 -7.75 22.56
N ASP A 95 1.20 -8.52 22.23
CA ASP A 95 2.51 -8.45 22.86
C ASP A 95 3.30 -7.19 22.43
N LYS A 96 3.25 -6.85 21.13
CA LYS A 96 3.92 -5.65 20.61
C LYS A 96 3.35 -4.37 21.20
N ALA A 97 2.02 -4.25 21.32
CA ALA A 97 1.40 -3.09 21.94
C ALA A 97 1.75 -2.96 23.43
N GLY A 98 1.88 -4.07 24.14
CA GLY A 98 2.36 -4.11 25.53
C GLY A 98 3.81 -3.63 25.66
N ILE A 99 4.69 -4.13 24.79
CA ILE A 99 6.09 -3.71 24.72
C ILE A 99 6.20 -2.23 24.33
N ALA A 100 5.45 -1.82 23.32
CA ALA A 100 5.46 -0.43 22.85
C ALA A 100 5.06 0.57 23.95
N ARG A 101 4.00 0.27 24.71
CA ARG A 101 3.59 1.10 25.85
C ARG A 101 4.68 1.24 26.89
N ARG A 102 5.39 0.15 27.23
CA ARG A 102 6.54 0.18 28.18
C ARG A 102 7.71 1.02 27.63
N LEU A 103 7.85 1.09 26.31
CA LEU A 103 8.87 1.91 25.63
C LEU A 103 8.40 3.35 25.36
N GLY A 104 7.19 3.73 25.81
CA GLY A 104 6.61 5.06 25.54
C GLY A 104 6.23 5.30 24.10
N LEU A 105 6.09 4.24 23.27
CA LEU A 105 5.75 4.33 21.86
C LEU A 105 4.24 4.21 21.64
N ARG A 106 3.68 5.08 20.82
CA ARG A 106 2.32 4.95 20.30
C ARG A 106 2.31 4.06 19.07
N VAL A 107 1.53 3.00 19.08
CA VAL A 107 1.42 2.05 17.94
C VAL A 107 0.02 2.09 17.35
N LEU A 108 -0.06 2.18 16.03
CA LEU A 108 -1.27 1.91 15.25
C LEU A 108 -1.05 0.58 14.50
N ASP A 109 -1.69 -0.46 14.99
CA ASP A 109 -1.70 -1.78 14.36
C ASP A 109 -2.96 -1.94 13.51
N LEU A 110 -2.78 -2.11 12.20
CA LEU A 110 -3.87 -2.27 11.25
C LEU A 110 -4.20 -3.76 11.07
N PRO A 111 -5.46 -4.15 10.95
CA PRO A 111 -5.81 -5.50 10.52
C PRO A 111 -5.36 -5.73 9.07
N TYR A 112 -5.16 -7.00 8.68
CA TYR A 112 -5.00 -7.34 7.27
C TYR A 112 -6.31 -7.09 6.53
N PRO A 113 -6.31 -6.28 5.46
CA PRO A 113 -7.52 -5.97 4.73
C PRO A 113 -8.02 -7.20 3.96
N GLN A 114 -9.32 -7.47 4.04
CA GLN A 114 -10.01 -8.55 3.33
C GLN A 114 -10.81 -8.04 2.13
N HIS A 115 -11.23 -6.77 2.18
CA HIS A 115 -12.05 -6.09 1.18
C HIS A 115 -11.58 -4.64 0.96
N LEU A 116 -12.09 -4.02 -0.10
CA LEU A 116 -11.78 -2.60 -0.40
C LEU A 116 -12.20 -1.64 0.71
N ASP A 117 -13.25 -1.95 1.45
CA ASP A 117 -13.71 -1.12 2.56
C ASP A 117 -12.69 -1.10 3.72
N ASP A 118 -11.97 -2.19 3.93
CA ASP A 118 -10.89 -2.26 4.92
C ASP A 118 -9.69 -1.39 4.50
N ILE A 119 -9.39 -1.34 3.19
CA ILE A 119 -8.39 -0.41 2.65
C ILE A 119 -8.80 1.04 2.94
N GLU A 120 -10.06 1.40 2.72
CA GLU A 120 -10.55 2.74 3.01
C GLU A 120 -10.50 3.07 4.52
N GLN A 121 -10.83 2.10 5.38
CA GLN A 121 -10.71 2.25 6.84
C GLN A 121 -9.24 2.45 7.26
N GLY A 122 -8.31 1.65 6.72
CA GLY A 122 -6.88 1.82 6.94
C GLY A 122 -6.37 3.19 6.51
N LEU A 123 -6.81 3.68 5.34
CA LEU A 123 -6.47 5.02 4.86
C LEU A 123 -6.98 6.12 5.81
N ARG A 124 -8.22 6.01 6.31
CA ARG A 124 -8.76 6.97 7.30
C ARG A 124 -7.96 6.93 8.59
N ALA A 125 -7.70 5.74 9.11
CA ALA A 125 -7.00 5.57 10.38
C ALA A 125 -5.57 6.14 10.33
N VAL A 126 -4.79 5.77 9.29
CA VAL A 126 -3.41 6.24 9.15
C VAL A 126 -3.34 7.72 8.86
N SER A 127 -4.17 8.23 7.94
CA SER A 127 -4.15 9.67 7.61
C SER A 127 -4.57 10.55 8.79
N ALA A 128 -5.54 10.11 9.59
CA ALA A 128 -5.93 10.80 10.82
C ALA A 128 -4.78 10.78 11.86
N ALA A 129 -4.14 9.62 12.05
CA ALA A 129 -3.03 9.47 12.99
C ALA A 129 -1.80 10.32 12.59
N LEU A 130 -1.62 10.58 11.29
CA LEU A 130 -0.56 11.47 10.74
C LEU A 130 -0.96 12.95 10.73
N GLY A 131 -2.19 13.31 11.14
CA GLY A 131 -2.70 14.68 11.03
C GLY A 131 -2.99 15.11 9.59
N ARG A 132 -3.19 14.16 8.66
CA ARG A 132 -3.36 14.42 7.22
C ARG A 132 -4.64 13.78 6.62
N PRO A 133 -5.82 14.01 7.21
CA PRO A 133 -7.05 13.36 6.78
C PRO A 133 -7.41 13.64 5.32
N GLN A 134 -7.01 14.81 4.77
CA GLN A 134 -7.25 15.15 3.36
C GLN A 134 -6.47 14.23 2.40
N ALA A 135 -5.24 13.82 2.76
CA ALA A 135 -4.46 12.89 1.93
C ALA A 135 -5.14 11.52 1.84
N GLY A 136 -5.65 11.00 2.98
CA GLY A 136 -6.47 9.79 3.00
C GLY A 136 -7.76 9.94 2.20
N GLY A 137 -8.48 11.05 2.39
CA GLY A 137 -9.70 11.37 1.67
C GLY A 137 -9.51 11.39 0.14
N ALA A 138 -8.39 11.93 -0.34
CA ALA A 138 -8.08 11.97 -1.77
C ALA A 138 -7.90 10.56 -2.36
N LEU A 139 -7.24 9.62 -1.66
CA LEU A 139 -7.10 8.24 -2.10
C LEU A 139 -8.44 7.49 -2.07
N ILE A 140 -9.24 7.68 -1.03
CA ILE A 140 -10.59 7.11 -0.92
C ILE A 140 -11.48 7.61 -2.06
N ALA A 141 -11.43 8.90 -2.39
CA ALA A 141 -12.19 9.47 -3.51
C ALA A 141 -11.79 8.82 -4.85
N ARG A 142 -10.50 8.49 -5.04
CA ARG A 142 -10.02 7.76 -6.24
C ARG A 142 -10.55 6.33 -6.29
N ILE A 143 -10.59 5.62 -5.16
CA ILE A 143 -11.20 4.27 -5.08
C ILE A 143 -12.69 4.38 -5.41
N ALA A 144 -13.41 5.33 -4.83
CA ALA A 144 -14.83 5.57 -5.10
C ALA A 144 -15.08 5.90 -6.59
N ALA A 145 -14.20 6.66 -7.24
CA ALA A 145 -14.29 6.92 -8.67
C ALA A 145 -14.10 5.63 -9.51
N LEU A 146 -13.18 4.75 -9.09
CA LEU A 146 -13.04 3.43 -9.72
C LEU A 146 -14.29 2.57 -9.54
N ARG A 147 -14.93 2.57 -8.38
CA ARG A 147 -16.19 1.86 -8.13
C ARG A 147 -17.32 2.38 -9.03
N ARG A 148 -17.53 3.70 -9.08
CA ARG A 148 -18.58 4.30 -9.94
C ARG A 148 -18.38 4.00 -11.42
N GLY A 149 -17.14 3.98 -11.87
CA GLY A 149 -16.80 3.67 -13.27
C GLY A 149 -16.54 2.20 -13.53
N GLN A 150 -16.90 1.28 -12.64
CA GLN A 150 -16.66 -0.15 -12.84
C GLN A 150 -17.31 -0.65 -14.12
N PRO A 151 -16.58 -1.36 -15.01
CA PRO A 151 -17.13 -1.91 -16.23
C PRO A 151 -18.28 -2.90 -15.95
N LYS A 152 -19.39 -2.76 -16.67
CA LYS A 152 -20.52 -3.71 -16.55
C LYS A 152 -20.19 -5.09 -17.12
N ARG A 153 -19.41 -5.13 -18.21
CA ARG A 153 -18.94 -6.38 -18.81
C ARG A 153 -17.64 -6.80 -18.18
N MET A 154 -17.63 -8.01 -17.64
CA MET A 154 -16.46 -8.60 -16.97
C MET A 154 -15.78 -9.60 -17.87
N VAL A 155 -14.46 -9.51 -17.98
CA VAL A 155 -13.63 -10.46 -18.74
C VAL A 155 -13.27 -11.63 -17.84
N ASP A 156 -13.55 -12.86 -18.31
CA ASP A 156 -13.13 -14.09 -17.63
C ASP A 156 -11.60 -14.15 -17.57
N THR A 157 -11.05 -14.13 -16.37
CA THR A 157 -9.63 -13.89 -16.13
C THR A 157 -9.09 -14.89 -15.13
N VAL A 158 -7.85 -15.30 -15.34
CA VAL A 158 -7.03 -15.98 -14.32
C VAL A 158 -5.84 -15.08 -14.01
N TRP A 159 -5.73 -14.62 -12.76
CA TRP A 159 -4.50 -14.04 -12.24
C TRP A 159 -3.45 -15.13 -12.14
N LEU A 160 -2.28 -14.97 -12.77
CA LEU A 160 -1.31 -16.03 -12.96
C LEU A 160 0.04 -15.68 -12.38
N GLY A 161 0.45 -16.42 -11.35
CA GLY A 161 1.78 -16.41 -10.77
C GLY A 161 2.58 -17.66 -11.11
N GLY A 162 3.79 -17.74 -10.57
CA GLY A 162 4.69 -18.88 -10.76
C GLY A 162 4.05 -20.22 -10.38
N GLY A 163 4.36 -21.26 -11.13
CA GLY A 163 3.85 -22.61 -10.89
C GLY A 163 2.33 -22.77 -11.06
N GLY A 164 1.68 -21.85 -11.79
CA GLY A 164 0.22 -21.86 -11.95
C GLY A 164 -0.55 -21.38 -10.73
N ARG A 165 0.11 -20.76 -9.75
CA ARG A 165 -0.57 -20.13 -8.60
C ARG A 165 -1.48 -19.01 -9.08
N SER A 166 -2.62 -18.90 -8.47
CA SER A 166 -3.62 -17.88 -8.73
C SER A 166 -4.09 -17.25 -7.41
N VAL A 167 -5.18 -16.54 -7.47
CA VAL A 167 -5.81 -15.88 -6.32
C VAL A 167 -7.25 -16.40 -6.19
N ALA A 168 -7.82 -16.25 -5.00
CA ALA A 168 -9.21 -16.60 -4.78
C ALA A 168 -10.14 -15.74 -5.65
N SER A 169 -11.28 -16.30 -6.00
CA SER A 169 -12.32 -15.61 -6.80
C SER A 169 -13.15 -14.60 -6.00
N THR A 170 -12.89 -14.50 -4.69
CA THR A 170 -13.50 -13.56 -3.74
C THR A 170 -12.44 -12.87 -2.90
N GLY A 171 -12.82 -11.85 -2.14
CA GLY A 171 -11.92 -11.08 -1.28
C GLY A 171 -11.16 -9.98 -2.03
N LEU A 172 -10.21 -9.36 -1.36
CA LEU A 172 -9.60 -8.09 -1.77
C LEU A 172 -8.98 -8.11 -3.18
N THR A 173 -8.29 -9.20 -3.56
CA THR A 173 -7.70 -9.30 -4.91
C THR A 173 -8.80 -9.31 -5.98
N ALA A 174 -9.86 -10.10 -5.76
CA ALA A 174 -11.00 -10.15 -6.67
C ALA A 174 -11.74 -8.80 -6.74
N ASP A 175 -11.86 -8.10 -5.61
CA ASP A 175 -12.45 -6.75 -5.55
C ASP A 175 -11.65 -5.78 -6.44
N TRP A 176 -10.33 -5.75 -6.33
CA TRP A 176 -9.48 -4.92 -7.18
C TRP A 176 -9.60 -5.31 -8.66
N MET A 177 -9.58 -6.62 -8.97
CA MET A 177 -9.74 -7.10 -10.35
C MET A 177 -11.09 -6.67 -10.93
N ALA A 178 -12.16 -6.75 -10.13
CA ALA A 178 -13.49 -6.34 -10.56
C ALA A 178 -13.54 -4.86 -10.94
N LEU A 179 -12.84 -3.99 -10.21
CA LEU A 179 -12.71 -2.57 -10.58
C LEU A 179 -12.04 -2.38 -11.95
N ALA A 180 -11.20 -3.31 -12.38
CA ALA A 180 -10.61 -3.27 -13.72
C ALA A 180 -11.49 -3.85 -14.80
N GLY A 181 -12.65 -4.46 -14.49
CA GLY A 181 -13.48 -5.20 -15.42
C GLY A 181 -13.03 -6.65 -15.61
N LEU A 182 -12.25 -7.18 -14.66
CA LEU A 182 -11.74 -8.54 -14.67
C LEU A 182 -12.49 -9.39 -13.65
N ARG A 183 -12.96 -10.55 -14.05
CA ARG A 183 -13.58 -11.53 -13.14
C ARG A 183 -12.64 -12.70 -12.96
N GLN A 184 -12.07 -12.82 -11.76
CA GLN A 184 -11.26 -13.97 -11.40
C GLN A 184 -12.09 -15.25 -11.49
N ARG A 185 -11.61 -16.20 -12.28
CA ARG A 185 -12.21 -17.53 -12.39
C ARG A 185 -12.01 -18.29 -11.09
N PRO A 186 -13.06 -18.94 -10.52
CA PRO A 186 -12.88 -19.88 -9.42
C PRO A 186 -12.01 -21.05 -9.86
N LEU A 187 -10.95 -21.33 -9.09
CA LEU A 187 -10.00 -22.41 -9.35
C LEU A 187 -9.90 -23.30 -8.11
N ARG A 188 -9.75 -24.60 -8.32
CA ARG A 188 -9.52 -25.54 -7.21
C ARG A 188 -8.16 -25.27 -6.57
N GLY A 189 -8.15 -24.95 -5.28
CA GLY A 189 -6.92 -24.65 -4.54
C GLY A 189 -6.16 -23.42 -5.08
N ASP A 190 -6.86 -22.48 -5.71
CA ASP A 190 -6.30 -21.27 -6.31
C ASP A 190 -5.09 -21.56 -7.21
N ARG A 191 -5.21 -22.59 -8.04
CA ARG A 191 -4.19 -22.99 -9.01
C ARG A 191 -4.81 -23.39 -10.33
N ILE A 192 -4.09 -23.10 -11.44
CA ILE A 192 -4.43 -23.56 -12.76
C ILE A 192 -3.31 -24.46 -13.32
N GLY A 193 -3.70 -25.61 -13.84
CA GLY A 193 -2.80 -26.55 -14.51
C GLY A 193 -2.65 -26.24 -16.01
N LEU A 194 -1.61 -26.79 -16.62
CA LEU A 194 -1.43 -26.68 -18.09
C LEU A 194 -2.56 -27.37 -18.85
N GLU A 195 -3.10 -28.46 -18.32
CA GLU A 195 -4.25 -29.15 -18.91
C GLU A 195 -5.50 -28.24 -18.95
N GLU A 196 -5.77 -27.51 -17.88
CA GLU A 196 -6.89 -26.58 -17.84
C GLU A 196 -6.67 -25.39 -18.77
N LEU A 197 -5.45 -24.88 -18.88
CA LEU A 197 -5.08 -23.86 -19.85
C LEU A 197 -5.25 -24.33 -21.30
N LEU A 198 -5.08 -25.63 -21.56
CA LEU A 198 -5.28 -26.23 -22.88
C LEU A 198 -6.75 -26.45 -23.19
N THR A 199 -7.50 -27.03 -22.26
CA THR A 199 -8.89 -27.51 -22.50
C THR A 199 -9.93 -26.42 -22.26
N ARG A 200 -9.69 -25.53 -21.31
CA ARG A 200 -10.60 -24.44 -20.92
C ARG A 200 -9.83 -23.13 -20.70
N PRO A 201 -9.17 -22.59 -21.74
CA PRO A 201 -8.41 -21.36 -21.60
C PRO A 201 -9.28 -20.21 -21.10
N PRO A 202 -8.81 -19.37 -20.16
CA PRO A 202 -9.52 -18.15 -19.83
C PRO A 202 -9.42 -17.14 -21.00
N SER A 203 -10.35 -16.19 -21.06
CA SER A 203 -10.24 -15.11 -22.04
C SER A 203 -8.98 -14.27 -21.85
N LEU A 204 -8.55 -14.12 -20.57
CA LEU A 204 -7.38 -13.33 -20.22
C LEU A 204 -6.56 -14.00 -19.09
N LEU A 205 -5.25 -13.98 -19.28
CA LEU A 205 -4.26 -14.25 -18.22
C LEU A 205 -3.69 -12.92 -17.73
N LEU A 206 -3.98 -12.55 -16.48
CA LEU A 206 -3.32 -11.44 -15.82
C LEU A 206 -2.05 -11.96 -15.16
N ARG A 207 -0.93 -11.87 -15.89
CA ARG A 207 0.33 -12.47 -15.45
C ARG A 207 1.09 -11.53 -14.53
N SER A 208 1.31 -11.98 -13.30
CA SER A 208 2.19 -11.31 -12.36
C SER A 208 3.66 -11.48 -12.76
N ASP A 209 4.41 -10.38 -12.83
CA ASP A 209 5.85 -10.36 -13.02
C ASP A 209 6.64 -10.37 -11.69
N TYR A 210 5.95 -10.60 -10.56
CA TYR A 210 6.60 -10.66 -9.24
C TYR A 210 7.75 -11.65 -9.24
N ARG A 211 8.95 -11.13 -8.95
CA ARG A 211 10.21 -11.91 -8.95
C ARG A 211 10.49 -12.67 -10.26
N ALA A 212 10.03 -12.15 -11.39
CA ALA A 212 10.20 -12.81 -12.70
C ALA A 212 11.67 -13.05 -13.08
N GLY A 213 12.61 -12.31 -12.50
CA GLY A 213 14.05 -12.49 -12.69
C GLY A 213 14.67 -13.58 -11.80
N GLN A 214 13.93 -14.17 -10.85
CA GLN A 214 14.47 -15.25 -10.02
C GLN A 214 14.42 -16.59 -10.77
N PHE A 215 15.52 -17.34 -10.69
CA PHE A 215 15.53 -18.70 -11.21
C PHE A 215 14.83 -19.64 -10.23
N SER A 216 13.71 -20.22 -10.65
CA SER A 216 12.99 -21.24 -9.90
C SER A 216 12.15 -22.12 -10.81
N THR A 217 11.80 -23.31 -10.36
CA THR A 217 10.89 -24.22 -11.07
C THR A 217 9.54 -23.55 -11.33
N GLU A 218 9.04 -22.77 -10.37
CA GLU A 218 7.77 -22.03 -10.51
C GLU A 218 7.85 -20.95 -11.59
N GLN A 219 8.97 -20.22 -11.70
CA GLN A 219 9.17 -19.24 -12.77
C GLN A 219 9.37 -19.90 -14.14
N ASN A 220 10.03 -21.08 -14.18
CA ASN A 220 10.17 -21.83 -15.41
C ASN A 220 8.80 -22.31 -15.96
N TRP A 221 7.86 -22.65 -15.07
CA TRP A 221 6.50 -23.03 -15.48
C TRP A 221 5.82 -21.91 -16.30
N LEU A 222 6.05 -20.65 -15.95
CA LEU A 222 5.52 -19.49 -16.70
C LEU A 222 6.12 -19.35 -18.11
N ARG A 223 7.19 -20.05 -18.44
CA ARG A 223 7.79 -20.08 -19.78
C ARG A 223 7.10 -21.05 -20.73
N HIS A 224 6.27 -21.96 -20.20
CA HIS A 224 5.52 -22.91 -21.04
C HIS A 224 4.57 -22.14 -22.00
N PRO A 225 4.45 -22.55 -23.29
CA PRO A 225 3.63 -21.85 -24.29
C PRO A 225 2.18 -21.57 -23.83
N LEU A 226 1.54 -22.53 -23.16
CA LEU A 226 0.19 -22.35 -22.63
C LEU A 226 0.14 -21.26 -21.54
N ALA A 227 1.11 -21.22 -20.65
CA ALA A 227 1.21 -20.17 -19.62
C ALA A 227 1.60 -18.81 -20.22
N ARG A 228 2.21 -18.81 -21.40
CA ARG A 228 2.52 -17.59 -22.17
C ARG A 228 1.34 -17.08 -23.02
N GLY A 229 0.21 -17.73 -22.92
CA GLY A 229 -1.01 -17.29 -23.59
C GLY A 229 -1.21 -17.83 -24.98
N ALA A 230 -0.77 -19.07 -25.30
CA ALA A 230 -1.00 -19.69 -26.59
C ALA A 230 -2.51 -19.72 -27.00
N ARG A 231 -3.41 -19.66 -26.02
CA ARG A 231 -4.87 -19.69 -26.20
C ARG A 231 -5.63 -18.59 -25.47
N SER A 232 -4.94 -17.65 -24.84
CA SER A 232 -5.53 -16.58 -24.02
C SER A 232 -4.83 -15.27 -24.31
N ARG A 233 -5.56 -14.16 -24.22
CA ARG A 233 -4.91 -12.84 -24.16
C ARG A 233 -4.08 -12.74 -22.88
N VAL A 234 -2.90 -12.12 -22.94
CA VAL A 234 -2.04 -11.93 -21.75
C VAL A 234 -1.86 -10.44 -21.50
N LEU A 235 -2.07 -10.03 -20.26
CA LEU A 235 -1.64 -8.74 -19.74
C LEU A 235 -0.66 -8.97 -18.59
N ALA A 236 0.47 -8.26 -18.63
CA ALA A 236 1.40 -8.26 -17.52
C ALA A 236 0.96 -7.25 -16.44
N THR A 237 1.18 -7.60 -15.17
CA THR A 237 0.96 -6.72 -14.02
C THR A 237 2.18 -6.72 -13.11
N ASP A 238 2.48 -5.56 -12.51
CA ASP A 238 3.52 -5.44 -11.48
C ASP A 238 3.08 -6.15 -10.19
N GLY A 239 3.51 -7.40 -10.05
CA GLY A 239 3.12 -8.26 -8.94
C GLY A 239 3.48 -7.73 -7.56
N ARG A 240 4.46 -6.80 -7.44
CA ARG A 240 4.82 -6.16 -6.18
C ARG A 240 3.68 -5.34 -5.58
N ARG A 241 2.84 -4.71 -6.43
CA ARG A 241 1.65 -3.95 -6.00
C ARG A 241 0.57 -4.84 -5.40
N TRP A 242 0.51 -6.09 -5.84
CA TRP A 242 -0.44 -7.09 -5.35
C TRP A 242 -0.02 -7.75 -4.04
N THR A 243 1.22 -7.52 -3.57
CA THR A 243 1.69 -8.05 -2.29
C THR A 243 0.92 -7.45 -1.11
N CYS A 244 0.75 -6.14 -1.10
CA CYS A 244 -0.01 -5.43 -0.06
C CYS A 244 -1.45 -5.15 -0.46
N MET A 245 -1.78 -5.24 -1.75
CA MET A 245 -3.10 -4.90 -2.30
C MET A 245 -3.61 -3.54 -1.83
N GLY A 246 -2.68 -2.62 -1.60
CA GLY A 246 -2.92 -1.29 -1.06
C GLY A 246 -3.25 -0.26 -2.15
N PRO A 247 -3.24 1.03 -1.79
CA PRO A 247 -3.63 2.13 -2.69
C PRO A 247 -2.77 2.28 -3.94
N SER A 248 -1.56 1.71 -3.99
CA SER A 248 -0.73 1.70 -5.21
C SER A 248 -1.41 0.97 -6.38
N LEU A 249 -2.37 0.08 -6.08
CA LEU A 249 -3.19 -0.58 -7.11
C LEU A 249 -4.12 0.37 -7.84
N ILE A 250 -4.47 1.54 -7.32
CA ILE A 250 -5.34 2.52 -8.01
C ILE A 250 -4.79 2.84 -9.41
N ALA A 251 -3.49 3.10 -9.51
CA ALA A 251 -2.85 3.40 -10.80
C ALA A 251 -2.83 2.17 -11.72
N GLU A 252 -2.56 0.99 -11.17
CA GLU A 252 -2.51 -0.26 -11.92
C GLU A 252 -3.90 -0.65 -12.45
N ILE A 253 -4.94 -0.56 -11.64
CA ILE A 253 -6.32 -0.80 -12.05
C ILE A 253 -6.75 0.18 -13.15
N THR A 254 -6.38 1.45 -13.02
CA THR A 254 -6.63 2.45 -14.06
C THR A 254 -5.92 2.09 -15.38
N ARG A 255 -4.68 1.58 -15.31
CA ARG A 255 -3.93 1.10 -16.48
C ARG A 255 -4.61 -0.11 -17.13
N LEU A 256 -4.97 -1.12 -16.32
CA LEU A 256 -5.62 -2.33 -16.80
C LEU A 256 -6.94 -2.04 -17.49
N ARG A 257 -7.77 -1.13 -16.94
CA ARG A 257 -9.02 -0.70 -17.60
C ARG A 257 -8.78 -0.24 -19.03
N ARG A 258 -7.80 0.65 -19.24
CA ARG A 258 -7.48 1.19 -20.57
C ARG A 258 -7.02 0.13 -21.56
N LEU A 259 -6.48 -0.97 -21.07
CA LEU A 259 -6.02 -2.07 -21.92
C LEU A 259 -7.13 -3.08 -22.24
N ILE A 260 -8.23 -3.07 -21.48
CA ILE A 260 -9.33 -4.05 -21.61
C ILE A 260 -10.52 -3.45 -22.36
N SER A 261 -10.71 -2.12 -22.30
CA SER A 261 -11.74 -1.37 -23.03
C SER A 261 -11.56 -1.42 -24.55
#